data_3a63aff3279595faa5cc9e5b692ea8d6
#
_entry.id   3a63aff3279595faa5cc9e5b692ea8d6
#
_cell.length_a   1.000
_cell.length_b   1.000
_cell.length_c   1.000
_cell.angle_alpha   90.00
_cell.angle_beta   90.00
_cell.angle_gamma   90.00
#
_symmetry.space_group_name_H-M   'P 1'
#
loop_
_entity.id
_entity.type
_entity.pdbx_description
1 polymer ?
#
loop_
_entity_poly.entity_id
_entity_poly.type
_entity_poly.pdbx_seq_one_letter_code
_entity_poly.pdbx_strand_id
1 'polypeptide(L)'
;ALNGIELAVLTTDRSDDGMIHITLDTAQECIQKRAVRYDKSGDNHYDTISAFIKSMRGSDPDAAVYYLAKMLYAGEDIRFIARRIMICASEDVGNADPQALVVAVAASQAIERIGMPEAQIILSHAATYVACAPKSNAAYMAISEAMNYVQNHKTPPVPSHLQDTHYKSAGKLGHGDGYKYAHDYKNHYVKQQYLPDTMENEHFYRPSENGYERTIVQHLTRLHAEAEDKNNK
;
A
#
# COMPACT_ATOMS: atom_id res chain seq x y z
N ALA A 1 -13.96 -29.36 -5.75
CA ALA A 1 -14.46 -30.72 -5.95
C ALA A 1 -13.36 -31.76 -5.66
N LEU A 2 -12.20 -31.73 -6.34
CA LEU A 2 -11.11 -32.74 -6.17
C LEU A 2 -10.62 -32.87 -4.72
N ASN A 3 -10.35 -31.77 -4.03
CA ASN A 3 -9.87 -31.80 -2.63
C ASN A 3 -10.94 -32.31 -1.62
N GLY A 4 -12.24 -32.19 -1.92
CA GLY A 4 -13.31 -32.75 -1.09
C GLY A 4 -13.38 -34.29 -1.21
N ILE A 5 -13.15 -34.79 -2.43
CA ILE A 5 -13.08 -36.24 -2.70
C ILE A 5 -11.83 -36.84 -2.04
N GLU A 6 -10.68 -36.17 -2.17
CA GLU A 6 -9.41 -36.60 -1.55
C GLU A 6 -9.55 -36.67 -0.02
N LEU A 7 -10.16 -35.67 0.61
CA LEU A 7 -10.43 -35.65 2.04
C LEU A 7 -11.38 -36.78 2.44
N ALA A 8 -12.45 -37.01 1.67
CA ALA A 8 -13.39 -38.10 1.91
C ALA A 8 -12.72 -39.50 1.84
N VAL A 9 -11.82 -39.71 0.88
CA VAL A 9 -11.01 -40.93 0.75
C VAL A 9 -10.07 -41.10 1.94
N LEU A 10 -9.45 -40.05 2.43
CA LEU A 10 -8.48 -40.10 3.54
C LEU A 10 -9.17 -40.28 4.92
N THR A 11 -10.43 -39.87 5.07
CA THR A 11 -11.13 -39.87 6.35
C THR A 11 -12.18 -40.96 6.49
N THR A 12 -12.44 -41.75 5.45
CA THR A 12 -13.41 -42.85 5.48
C THR A 12 -12.70 -44.20 5.59
N ASP A 13 -13.07 -44.97 6.59
CA ASP A 13 -12.55 -46.33 6.76
C ASP A 13 -12.99 -47.28 5.63
N ARG A 14 -12.18 -48.28 5.35
CA ARG A 14 -12.53 -49.34 4.38
C ARG A 14 -13.65 -50.23 4.94
N SER A 15 -14.61 -50.49 4.08
CA SER A 15 -15.68 -51.47 4.40
C SER A 15 -15.17 -52.91 4.35
N ASP A 16 -15.99 -53.82 4.79
CA ASP A 16 -15.69 -55.29 4.84
C ASP A 16 -15.35 -55.86 3.45
N ASP A 17 -15.79 -55.21 2.38
CA ASP A 17 -15.43 -55.53 0.98
C ASP A 17 -14.06 -54.98 0.53
N GLY A 18 -13.36 -54.30 1.43
CA GLY A 18 -12.05 -53.70 1.17
C GLY A 18 -12.09 -52.36 0.37
N MET A 19 -13.30 -51.85 0.04
CA MET A 19 -13.47 -50.59 -0.70
C MET A 19 -13.83 -49.47 0.26
N ILE A 20 -13.56 -48.23 -0.18
CA ILE A 20 -13.97 -47.01 0.52
C ILE A 20 -15.26 -46.51 -0.12
N HIS A 21 -16.34 -46.57 0.64
CA HIS A 21 -17.66 -46.11 0.20
C HIS A 21 -17.91 -44.67 0.70
N ILE A 22 -17.82 -43.71 -0.21
CA ILE A 22 -18.13 -42.31 0.09
C ILE A 22 -19.63 -42.10 -0.04
N THR A 23 -20.31 -42.02 1.10
CA THR A 23 -21.74 -41.70 1.15
C THR A 23 -22.00 -40.22 0.92
N LEU A 24 -23.23 -39.83 0.65
CA LEU A 24 -23.63 -38.43 0.53
C LEU A 24 -23.34 -37.66 1.83
N ASP A 25 -23.57 -38.29 3.00
CA ASP A 25 -23.28 -37.68 4.30
C ASP A 25 -21.80 -37.47 4.51
N THR A 26 -20.95 -38.45 4.20
CA THR A 26 -19.47 -38.30 4.24
C THR A 26 -18.99 -37.20 3.28
N ALA A 27 -19.55 -37.16 2.08
CA ALA A 27 -19.22 -36.12 1.11
C ALA A 27 -19.66 -34.72 1.61
N GLN A 28 -20.86 -34.64 2.23
CA GLN A 28 -21.34 -33.39 2.83
C GLN A 28 -20.49 -32.96 4.03
N GLU A 29 -20.09 -33.87 4.94
CA GLU A 29 -19.17 -33.54 6.03
C GLU A 29 -17.81 -33.05 5.54
N CYS A 30 -17.23 -33.68 4.52
CA CYS A 30 -15.98 -33.27 3.93
C CYS A 30 -16.09 -31.91 3.21
N ILE A 31 -17.25 -31.62 2.64
CA ILE A 31 -17.57 -30.31 2.04
C ILE A 31 -17.91 -29.30 3.14
N GLN A 32 -18.66 -29.66 4.17
CA GLN A 32 -19.07 -28.77 5.28
C GLN A 32 -17.89 -28.41 6.20
N LYS A 33 -16.92 -29.28 6.43
CA LYS A 33 -15.66 -28.92 7.12
C LYS A 33 -14.89 -27.84 6.38
N ARG A 34 -15.13 -27.64 5.08
CA ARG A 34 -14.62 -26.53 4.27
C ARG A 34 -15.60 -25.36 4.12
N ALA A 35 -16.84 -25.54 4.46
CA ALA A 35 -17.85 -24.49 4.43
C ALA A 35 -17.85 -23.66 5.73
N VAL A 36 -16.70 -23.17 6.16
CA VAL A 36 -16.72 -21.87 6.83
C VAL A 36 -17.30 -20.93 5.78
N ARG A 37 -18.40 -20.27 6.13
CA ARG A 37 -19.18 -19.35 5.28
C ARG A 37 -18.29 -18.27 4.62
N TYR A 38 -17.55 -18.66 3.60
CA TYR A 38 -16.73 -17.80 2.78
C TYR A 38 -17.13 -18.10 1.34
N ASP A 39 -18.19 -17.45 0.91
CA ASP A 39 -18.57 -17.45 -0.48
C ASP A 39 -17.60 -16.55 -1.25
N LYS A 40 -16.78 -17.12 -2.13
CA LYS A 40 -15.78 -16.38 -2.94
C LYS A 40 -16.41 -15.32 -3.85
N SER A 41 -17.73 -15.34 -4.02
CA SER A 41 -18.50 -14.41 -4.84
C SER A 41 -19.55 -13.62 -4.05
N GLY A 42 -19.66 -13.79 -2.73
CA GLY A 42 -20.70 -13.21 -1.89
C GLY A 42 -20.22 -12.11 -0.94
N ASP A 43 -21.18 -11.46 -0.27
CA ASP A 43 -20.96 -10.34 0.65
C ASP A 43 -19.94 -10.67 1.76
N ASN A 44 -19.91 -11.91 2.26
CA ASN A 44 -18.97 -12.38 3.29
C ASN A 44 -17.48 -12.31 2.85
N HIS A 45 -17.21 -12.47 1.55
CA HIS A 45 -15.85 -12.34 1.00
C HIS A 45 -15.36 -10.90 1.13
N TYR A 46 -16.14 -9.97 0.58
CA TYR A 46 -15.80 -8.54 0.61
C TYR A 46 -15.76 -8.00 2.05
N ASP A 47 -16.64 -8.45 2.92
CA ASP A 47 -16.66 -8.08 4.33
C ASP A 47 -15.38 -8.52 5.06
N THR A 48 -14.91 -9.76 4.80
CA THR A 48 -13.68 -10.27 5.42
C THR A 48 -12.44 -9.50 4.95
N ILE A 49 -12.35 -9.22 3.65
CA ILE A 49 -11.26 -8.40 3.08
C ILE A 49 -11.30 -6.97 3.65
N SER A 50 -12.49 -6.38 3.71
CA SER A 50 -12.69 -5.05 4.28
C SER A 50 -12.29 -5.00 5.76
N ALA A 51 -12.67 -6.02 6.54
CA ALA A 51 -12.30 -6.14 7.94
C ALA A 51 -10.78 -6.31 8.11
N PHE A 52 -10.12 -7.12 7.28
CA PHE A 52 -8.67 -7.28 7.26
C PHE A 52 -7.94 -5.94 7.05
N ILE A 53 -8.35 -5.19 6.02
CA ILE A 53 -7.75 -3.89 5.71
C ILE A 53 -8.00 -2.90 6.84
N LYS A 54 -9.24 -2.83 7.34
CA LYS A 54 -9.61 -1.93 8.44
C LYS A 54 -8.89 -2.26 9.74
N SER A 55 -8.58 -3.53 10.00
CA SER A 55 -7.80 -3.95 11.17
C SER A 55 -6.36 -3.46 11.08
N MET A 56 -5.70 -3.61 9.92
CA MET A 56 -4.35 -3.07 9.71
C MET A 56 -4.34 -1.54 9.80
N ARG A 57 -5.31 -0.86 9.19
CA ARG A 57 -5.50 0.59 9.27
C ARG A 57 -5.74 1.07 10.69
N GLY A 58 -6.57 0.34 11.43
CA GLY A 58 -6.95 0.65 12.81
C GLY A 58 -5.91 0.25 13.88
N SER A 59 -4.75 -0.28 13.46
CA SER A 59 -3.68 -0.74 14.36
C SER A 59 -4.10 -1.86 15.32
N ASP A 60 -4.90 -2.80 14.82
CA ASP A 60 -5.28 -4.02 15.54
C ASP A 60 -4.60 -5.25 14.88
N PRO A 61 -3.41 -5.66 15.34
CA PRO A 61 -2.70 -6.79 14.77
C PRO A 61 -3.40 -8.14 15.02
N ASP A 62 -4.11 -8.31 16.12
CA ASP A 62 -4.82 -9.55 16.43
C ASP A 62 -6.00 -9.75 15.48
N ALA A 63 -6.79 -8.72 15.24
CA ALA A 63 -7.87 -8.76 14.26
C ALA A 63 -7.31 -8.96 12.84
N ALA A 64 -6.20 -8.31 12.48
CA ALA A 64 -5.54 -8.48 11.18
C ALA A 64 -5.13 -9.95 10.97
N VAL A 65 -4.49 -10.59 11.93
CA VAL A 65 -4.10 -12.02 11.87
C VAL A 65 -5.33 -12.92 11.81
N TYR A 66 -6.37 -12.63 12.58
CA TYR A 66 -7.61 -13.40 12.54
C TYR A 66 -8.27 -13.39 11.16
N TYR A 67 -8.44 -12.21 10.54
CA TYR A 67 -9.03 -12.11 9.21
C TYR A 67 -8.11 -12.67 8.12
N LEU A 68 -6.78 -12.55 8.25
CA LEU A 68 -5.81 -13.23 7.41
C LEU A 68 -6.02 -14.75 7.45
N ALA A 69 -6.09 -15.34 8.65
CA ALA A 69 -6.30 -16.77 8.83
C ALA A 69 -7.64 -17.22 8.22
N LYS A 70 -8.71 -16.42 8.39
CA LYS A 70 -10.01 -16.68 7.78
C LYS A 70 -9.96 -16.70 6.25
N MET A 71 -9.24 -15.76 5.62
CA MET A 71 -9.04 -15.73 4.17
C MET A 71 -8.21 -16.93 3.69
N LEU A 72 -7.08 -17.25 4.35
CA LEU A 72 -6.23 -18.37 4.01
C LEU A 72 -6.97 -19.71 4.15
N TYR A 73 -7.72 -19.91 5.22
CA TYR A 73 -8.52 -21.11 5.45
C TYR A 73 -9.59 -21.29 4.36
N ALA A 74 -10.17 -20.21 3.88
CA ALA A 74 -11.14 -20.22 2.80
C ALA A 74 -10.50 -20.44 1.40
N GLY A 75 -9.16 -20.50 1.33
CA GLY A 75 -8.39 -20.70 0.09
C GLY A 75 -8.34 -19.46 -0.80
N GLU A 76 -8.29 -18.26 -0.19
CA GLU A 76 -8.05 -17.01 -0.92
C GLU A 76 -6.68 -17.02 -1.57
N ASP A 77 -6.55 -16.34 -2.72
CA ASP A 77 -5.28 -16.20 -3.41
C ASP A 77 -4.29 -15.40 -2.55
N ILE A 78 -3.17 -16.05 -2.18
CA ILE A 78 -2.11 -15.42 -1.38
C ILE A 78 -1.54 -14.16 -2.03
N ARG A 79 -1.53 -14.08 -3.38
CA ARG A 79 -1.10 -12.92 -4.14
C ARG A 79 -2.07 -11.75 -3.98
N PHE A 80 -3.37 -12.06 -3.96
CA PHE A 80 -4.39 -11.06 -3.67
C PHE A 80 -4.22 -10.48 -2.27
N ILE A 81 -4.02 -11.33 -1.25
CA ILE A 81 -3.77 -10.91 0.14
C ILE A 81 -2.52 -10.01 0.21
N ALA A 82 -1.41 -10.42 -0.40
CA ALA A 82 -0.18 -9.63 -0.44
C ALA A 82 -0.39 -8.26 -1.09
N ARG A 83 -1.15 -8.17 -2.20
CA ARG A 83 -1.51 -6.89 -2.82
C ARG A 83 -2.26 -5.98 -1.85
N ARG A 84 -3.18 -6.51 -1.05
CA ARG A 84 -3.93 -5.72 -0.06
C ARG A 84 -3.02 -5.19 1.05
N ILE A 85 -2.03 -5.98 1.49
CA ILE A 85 -1.02 -5.53 2.46
C ILE A 85 -0.16 -4.40 1.86
N MET A 86 0.32 -4.54 0.61
CA MET A 86 1.11 -3.49 -0.07
C MET A 86 0.32 -2.18 -0.23
N ILE A 87 -0.95 -2.26 -0.60
CA ILE A 87 -1.81 -1.08 -0.73
C ILE A 87 -1.96 -0.40 0.63
N CYS A 88 -2.28 -1.15 1.70
CA CYS A 88 -2.43 -0.62 3.04
C CYS A 88 -1.12 0.01 3.57
N ALA A 89 0.04 -0.60 3.27
CA ALA A 89 1.34 -0.05 3.61
C ALA A 89 1.60 1.33 2.96
N SER A 90 1.10 1.55 1.74
CA SER A 90 1.26 2.83 1.03
C SER A 90 0.17 3.83 1.38
N GLU A 91 -1.08 3.38 1.51
CA GLU A 91 -2.27 4.22 1.72
C GLU A 91 -2.38 4.69 3.17
N ASP A 92 -2.17 3.78 4.14
CA ASP A 92 -2.48 4.03 5.56
C ASP A 92 -1.23 4.25 6.43
N VAL A 93 -0.06 3.75 6.01
CA VAL A 93 1.23 3.96 6.69
C VAL A 93 2.05 5.04 5.99
N GLY A 94 2.24 4.90 4.69
CA GLY A 94 2.94 5.88 3.86
C GLY A 94 4.32 6.26 4.41
N ASN A 95 4.59 7.55 4.49
CA ASN A 95 5.86 8.09 4.99
C ASN A 95 5.98 8.10 6.53
N ALA A 96 4.94 7.71 7.26
CA ALA A 96 5.07 7.56 8.72
C ALA A 96 6.00 6.39 9.08
N ASP A 97 6.05 5.34 8.25
CA ASP A 97 7.07 4.29 8.29
C ASP A 97 7.38 3.78 6.88
N PRO A 98 8.42 4.30 6.21
CA PRO A 98 8.81 3.88 4.85
C PRO A 98 9.16 2.39 4.75
N GLN A 99 9.51 1.72 5.84
CA GLN A 99 9.81 0.28 5.84
C GLN A 99 8.57 -0.59 5.63
N ALA A 100 7.38 -0.09 5.93
CA ALA A 100 6.14 -0.86 5.77
C ALA A 100 5.94 -1.35 4.34
N LEU A 101 6.16 -0.48 3.34
CA LEU A 101 6.07 -0.87 1.93
C LEU A 101 7.20 -1.85 1.54
N VAL A 102 8.42 -1.64 2.04
CA VAL A 102 9.57 -2.54 1.77
C VAL A 102 9.28 -3.95 2.29
N VAL A 103 8.81 -4.07 3.53
CA VAL A 103 8.41 -5.35 4.13
C VAL A 103 7.28 -6.01 3.33
N ALA A 104 6.24 -5.26 2.96
CA ALA A 104 5.11 -5.76 2.19
C ALA A 104 5.52 -6.26 0.79
N VAL A 105 6.41 -5.55 0.10
CA VAL A 105 6.96 -5.96 -1.21
C VAL A 105 7.83 -7.20 -1.07
N ALA A 106 8.73 -7.24 -0.08
CA ALA A 106 9.56 -8.41 0.19
C ALA A 106 8.71 -9.66 0.48
N ALA A 107 7.65 -9.51 1.29
CA ALA A 107 6.69 -10.57 1.57
C ALA A 107 5.99 -11.06 0.29
N SER A 108 5.52 -10.13 -0.57
CA SER A 108 4.89 -10.47 -1.84
C SER A 108 5.81 -11.28 -2.76
N GLN A 109 7.09 -10.92 -2.84
CA GLN A 109 8.08 -11.66 -3.62
C GLN A 109 8.42 -13.02 -3.02
N ALA A 110 8.48 -13.12 -1.70
CA ALA A 110 8.82 -14.35 -1.00
C ALA A 110 7.73 -15.42 -1.15
N ILE A 111 6.45 -15.06 -1.04
CA ILE A 111 5.34 -16.02 -1.17
C ILE A 111 5.28 -16.68 -2.55
N GLU A 112 5.71 -15.97 -3.61
CA GLU A 112 5.78 -16.51 -4.98
C GLU A 112 6.78 -17.68 -5.10
N ARG A 113 7.82 -17.68 -4.28
CA ARG A 113 8.89 -18.69 -4.30
C ARG A 113 8.61 -19.85 -3.37
N ILE A 114 7.94 -19.57 -2.24
CA ILE A 114 7.78 -20.53 -1.14
C ILE A 114 6.46 -21.27 -1.27
N GLY A 115 5.34 -20.54 -1.55
CA GLY A 115 4.02 -21.13 -1.61
C GLY A 115 3.45 -21.52 -0.24
N MET A 116 2.27 -22.16 -0.26
CA MET A 116 1.61 -22.67 0.95
C MET A 116 2.20 -24.04 1.32
N PRO A 117 2.27 -24.41 2.63
CA PRO A 117 1.66 -23.67 3.77
C PRO A 117 2.55 -22.55 4.34
N GLU A 118 3.83 -22.47 4.07
CA GLU A 118 4.77 -21.56 4.73
C GLU A 118 4.53 -20.09 4.39
N ALA A 119 3.91 -19.78 3.24
CA ALA A 119 3.51 -18.41 2.86
C ALA A 119 2.64 -17.72 3.92
N GLN A 120 1.86 -18.48 4.72
CA GLN A 120 1.06 -17.93 5.82
C GLN A 120 1.92 -17.20 6.87
N ILE A 121 3.14 -17.69 7.12
CA ILE A 121 4.07 -17.09 8.09
C ILE A 121 4.52 -15.72 7.59
N ILE A 122 4.89 -15.65 6.31
CA ILE A 122 5.38 -14.43 5.66
C ILE A 122 4.27 -13.38 5.59
N LEU A 123 3.04 -13.79 5.22
CA LEU A 123 1.89 -12.90 5.17
C LEU A 123 1.51 -12.38 6.56
N SER A 124 1.57 -13.23 7.60
CA SER A 124 1.34 -12.83 8.98
C SER A 124 2.37 -11.80 9.45
N HIS A 125 3.66 -12.02 9.16
CA HIS A 125 4.72 -11.08 9.47
C HIS A 125 4.46 -9.70 8.82
N ALA A 126 4.15 -9.66 7.54
CA ALA A 126 3.88 -8.39 6.84
C ALA A 126 2.61 -7.71 7.35
N ALA A 127 1.53 -8.46 7.58
CA ALA A 127 0.27 -7.92 8.08
C ALA A 127 0.41 -7.32 9.48
N THR A 128 1.08 -8.02 10.40
CA THR A 128 1.34 -7.52 11.76
C THR A 128 2.27 -6.31 11.75
N TYR A 129 3.31 -6.30 10.90
CA TYR A 129 4.16 -5.13 10.73
C TYR A 129 3.36 -3.90 10.33
N VAL A 130 2.56 -4.01 9.26
CA VAL A 130 1.71 -2.91 8.76
C VAL A 130 0.67 -2.49 9.80
N ALA A 131 0.07 -3.44 10.52
CA ALA A 131 -0.88 -3.14 11.59
C ALA A 131 -0.22 -2.35 12.73
N CYS A 132 1.01 -2.69 13.14
CA CYS A 132 1.72 -2.03 14.25
C CYS A 132 2.43 -0.74 13.85
N ALA A 133 2.65 -0.48 12.56
CA ALA A 133 3.33 0.72 12.08
C ALA A 133 2.55 2.00 12.41
N PRO A 134 3.21 3.15 12.63
CA PRO A 134 2.55 4.44 12.74
C PRO A 134 1.77 4.75 11.45
N LYS A 135 0.64 5.42 11.56
CA LYS A 135 -0.28 5.66 10.45
C LYS A 135 -0.20 7.09 9.93
N SER A 136 -0.17 7.20 8.60
CA SER A 136 -0.39 8.44 7.87
C SER A 136 -0.91 8.16 6.47
N ASN A 137 -1.96 8.83 6.08
CA ASN A 137 -2.49 8.82 4.72
C ASN A 137 -2.09 10.08 3.92
N ALA A 138 -1.12 10.87 4.41
CA ALA A 138 -0.77 12.15 3.81
C ALA A 138 -0.32 12.03 2.34
N ALA A 139 0.45 10.99 2.00
CA ALA A 139 0.87 10.74 0.62
C ALA A 139 -0.31 10.34 -0.29
N TYR A 140 -1.24 9.53 0.22
CA TYR A 140 -2.46 9.18 -0.50
C TYR A 140 -3.37 10.39 -0.73
N MET A 141 -3.57 11.21 0.30
CA MET A 141 -4.37 12.45 0.17
C MET A 141 -3.73 13.43 -0.80
N ALA A 142 -2.40 13.57 -0.78
CA ALA A 142 -1.67 14.46 -1.68
C ALA A 142 -1.94 14.14 -3.16
N ILE A 143 -1.79 12.88 -3.56
CA ILE A 143 -2.06 12.50 -4.95
C ILE A 143 -3.55 12.59 -5.30
N SER A 144 -4.45 12.26 -4.37
CA SER A 144 -5.89 12.35 -4.59
C SER A 144 -6.34 13.78 -4.81
N GLU A 145 -5.87 14.72 -3.99
CA GLU A 145 -6.15 16.15 -4.12
C GLU A 145 -5.55 16.72 -5.41
N ALA A 146 -4.30 16.38 -5.74
CA ALA A 146 -3.65 16.83 -6.97
C ALA A 146 -4.37 16.30 -8.22
N MET A 147 -4.78 15.03 -8.23
CA MET A 147 -5.55 14.46 -9.34
C MET A 147 -6.92 15.13 -9.49
N ASN A 148 -7.62 15.38 -8.39
CA ASN A 148 -8.88 16.12 -8.42
C ASN A 148 -8.70 17.55 -8.95
N TYR A 149 -7.61 18.23 -8.56
CA TYR A 149 -7.29 19.56 -9.07
C TYR A 149 -7.10 19.53 -10.59
N VAL A 150 -6.24 18.65 -11.09
CA VAL A 150 -5.93 18.51 -12.52
C VAL A 150 -7.17 18.17 -13.35
N GLN A 151 -8.07 17.35 -12.82
CA GLN A 151 -9.32 16.97 -13.51
C GLN A 151 -10.34 18.09 -13.60
N ASN A 152 -10.40 18.98 -12.60
CA ASN A 152 -11.45 19.97 -12.46
C ASN A 152 -11.03 21.41 -12.81
N HIS A 153 -9.72 21.63 -13.05
CA HIS A 153 -9.20 22.95 -13.37
C HIS A 153 -8.42 22.91 -14.69
N LYS A 154 -8.42 24.02 -15.41
CA LYS A 154 -7.52 24.18 -16.56
C LYS A 154 -6.08 24.17 -16.06
N THR A 155 -5.28 23.22 -16.53
CA THR A 155 -3.87 23.10 -16.14
C THR A 155 -3.06 24.27 -16.69
N PRO A 156 -2.38 25.06 -15.82
CA PRO A 156 -1.50 26.12 -16.26
C PRO A 156 -0.24 25.57 -16.94
N PRO A 157 0.47 26.37 -17.75
CA PRO A 157 1.76 25.93 -18.31
C PRO A 157 2.80 25.75 -17.20
N VAL A 158 3.79 24.90 -17.46
CA VAL A 158 4.98 24.77 -16.62
C VAL A 158 5.73 26.09 -16.60
N PRO A 159 6.20 26.60 -15.44
CA PRO A 159 7.00 27.82 -15.36
C PRO A 159 8.22 27.78 -16.29
N SER A 160 8.56 28.90 -16.95
CA SER A 160 9.59 28.94 -17.99
C SER A 160 10.96 28.43 -17.52
N HIS A 161 11.36 28.77 -16.28
CA HIS A 161 12.62 28.33 -15.68
C HIS A 161 12.69 26.83 -15.43
N LEU A 162 11.56 26.09 -15.35
CA LEU A 162 11.50 24.65 -15.19
C LEU A 162 11.33 23.88 -16.50
N GLN A 163 11.15 24.59 -17.62
CA GLN A 163 10.97 23.95 -18.92
C GLN A 163 12.26 23.36 -19.45
N ASP A 164 12.15 22.29 -20.26
CA ASP A 164 13.28 21.56 -20.80
C ASP A 164 14.17 22.44 -21.72
N THR A 165 15.47 22.38 -21.52
CA THR A 165 16.48 23.13 -22.26
C THR A 165 17.26 22.30 -23.28
N HIS A 166 16.99 21.00 -23.42
CA HIS A 166 17.80 20.06 -24.21
C HIS A 166 17.56 20.15 -25.74
N TYR A 167 16.61 20.92 -26.21
CA TYR A 167 16.33 21.04 -27.64
C TYR A 167 16.79 22.38 -28.23
N LYS A 168 17.19 22.37 -29.53
CA LYS A 168 17.88 23.50 -30.20
C LYS A 168 17.17 24.85 -30.15
N SER A 169 15.86 24.89 -29.92
CA SER A 169 15.09 26.16 -29.89
C SER A 169 14.76 26.63 -28.49
N ALA A 170 15.09 25.86 -27.45
CA ALA A 170 14.70 26.12 -26.05
C ALA A 170 15.16 27.53 -25.58
N GLY A 171 16.41 27.86 -25.78
CA GLY A 171 16.96 29.17 -25.38
C GLY A 171 16.31 30.36 -26.09
N LYS A 172 15.81 30.19 -27.34
CA LYS A 172 15.07 31.27 -28.04
C LYS A 172 13.70 31.55 -27.47
N LEU A 173 13.14 30.56 -26.71
CA LEU A 173 11.84 30.61 -26.08
C LEU A 173 11.93 30.97 -24.58
N GLY A 174 13.14 31.24 -24.07
CA GLY A 174 13.35 31.56 -22.65
C GLY A 174 13.20 30.36 -21.72
N HIS A 175 13.29 29.13 -22.26
CA HIS A 175 13.18 27.92 -21.43
C HIS A 175 14.43 27.77 -20.55
N GLY A 176 14.24 27.51 -19.28
CA GLY A 176 15.30 27.37 -18.29
C GLY A 176 15.87 28.69 -17.76
N ASP A 177 15.42 29.84 -18.28
CA ASP A 177 15.91 31.13 -17.83
C ASP A 177 15.56 31.39 -16.37
N GLY A 178 16.60 31.67 -15.56
CA GLY A 178 16.41 31.93 -14.12
C GLY A 178 16.30 30.70 -13.23
N TYR A 179 16.47 29.47 -13.78
CA TYR A 179 16.52 28.28 -12.95
C TYR A 179 17.71 28.31 -11.99
N LYS A 180 17.44 28.06 -10.72
CA LYS A 180 18.46 27.97 -9.67
C LYS A 180 18.71 26.51 -9.36
N TYR A 181 19.90 25.99 -9.67
CA TYR A 181 20.27 24.62 -9.40
C TYR A 181 20.51 24.42 -7.90
N ALA A 182 19.64 23.65 -7.24
CA ALA A 182 19.64 23.53 -5.78
C ALA A 182 20.98 23.05 -5.18
N HIS A 183 21.75 22.22 -5.91
CA HIS A 183 23.03 21.71 -5.43
C HIS A 183 24.14 22.78 -5.34
N ASP A 184 23.98 23.93 -5.99
CA ASP A 184 24.92 25.06 -5.88
C ASP A 184 24.71 25.86 -4.58
N TYR A 185 23.69 25.55 -3.82
CA TYR A 185 23.31 26.26 -2.62
C TYR A 185 23.55 25.43 -1.35
N LYS A 186 23.70 26.11 -0.19
CA LYS A 186 23.86 25.45 1.11
C LYS A 186 22.70 24.51 1.40
N ASN A 187 23.00 23.33 1.90
CA ASN A 187 22.03 22.25 2.18
C ASN A 187 21.26 21.77 0.95
N HIS A 188 21.78 22.05 -0.27
CA HIS A 188 21.14 21.71 -1.54
C HIS A 188 19.69 22.23 -1.63
N TYR A 189 19.45 23.42 -1.07
CA TYR A 189 18.14 24.05 -1.06
C TYR A 189 18.22 25.52 -1.46
N VAL A 190 17.29 25.95 -2.31
CA VAL A 190 17.09 27.34 -2.69
C VAL A 190 15.61 27.63 -2.85
N LYS A 191 15.16 28.77 -2.33
CA LYS A 191 13.77 29.20 -2.50
C LYS A 191 13.54 29.62 -3.96
N GLN A 192 12.71 28.87 -4.66
CA GLN A 192 12.19 29.24 -5.98
C GLN A 192 10.80 28.62 -6.17
N GLN A 193 10.03 29.16 -7.10
CA GLN A 193 8.69 28.69 -7.41
C GLN A 193 8.78 27.43 -8.28
N TYR A 194 8.15 26.33 -7.85
CA TYR A 194 8.07 25.07 -8.60
C TYR A 194 6.68 24.79 -9.18
N LEU A 195 5.62 25.20 -8.48
CA LEU A 195 4.28 25.15 -9.04
C LEU A 195 4.06 26.28 -10.02
N PRO A 196 3.14 26.16 -10.98
CA PRO A 196 2.73 27.29 -11.83
C PRO A 196 2.35 28.52 -11.01
N ASP A 197 2.58 29.73 -11.56
CA ASP A 197 2.37 31.00 -10.84
C ASP A 197 0.96 31.16 -10.27
N THR A 198 -0.04 30.60 -10.97
CA THR A 198 -1.45 30.61 -10.49
C THR A 198 -1.72 29.61 -9.37
N MET A 199 -0.75 28.79 -9.01
CA MET A 199 -0.86 27.71 -8.02
C MET A 199 0.17 27.86 -6.88
N GLU A 200 0.82 29.01 -6.73
CA GLU A 200 1.91 29.19 -5.76
C GLU A 200 1.50 28.93 -4.30
N ASN A 201 0.21 29.09 -3.99
CA ASN A 201 -0.35 28.86 -2.66
C ASN A 201 -0.99 27.47 -2.47
N GLU A 202 -0.92 26.60 -3.49
CA GLU A 202 -1.45 25.23 -3.38
C GLU A 202 -0.51 24.33 -2.58
N HIS A 203 -1.09 23.54 -1.71
CA HIS A 203 -0.38 22.59 -0.85
C HIS A 203 -1.07 21.23 -0.87
N PHE A 204 -0.51 20.27 -1.61
CA PHE A 204 -1.08 18.92 -1.70
C PHE A 204 -0.55 17.99 -0.60
N TYR A 205 0.76 18.02 -0.32
CA TYR A 205 1.36 17.14 0.70
C TYR A 205 1.42 17.83 2.06
N ARG A 206 0.66 17.29 3.01
CA ARG A 206 0.59 17.77 4.39
C ARG A 206 1.01 16.64 5.32
N PRO A 207 2.31 16.46 5.58
CA PRO A 207 2.81 15.40 6.43
C PRO A 207 2.26 15.51 7.85
N SER A 208 2.00 14.36 8.46
CA SER A 208 1.59 14.27 9.86
C SER A 208 2.80 14.38 10.81
N GLU A 209 2.54 14.38 12.10
CA GLU A 209 3.60 14.26 13.12
C GLU A 209 3.85 12.81 13.58
N ASN A 210 3.28 11.82 12.86
CA ASN A 210 3.41 10.42 13.23
C ASN A 210 4.69 9.82 12.63
N GLY A 211 5.37 8.99 13.39
CA GLY A 211 6.53 8.24 12.94
C GLY A 211 7.59 9.10 12.26
N TYR A 212 8.07 8.64 11.09
CA TYR A 212 9.12 9.32 10.34
C TYR A 212 8.67 10.66 9.72
N GLU A 213 7.38 10.88 9.51
CA GLU A 213 6.89 12.17 8.98
C GLU A 213 7.23 13.34 9.90
N ARG A 214 7.33 13.13 11.22
CA ARG A 214 7.86 14.16 12.14
C ARG A 214 9.26 14.64 11.73
N THR A 215 10.13 13.72 11.32
CA THR A 215 11.49 14.06 10.85
C THR A 215 11.42 14.83 9.51
N ILE A 216 10.49 14.47 8.63
CA ILE A 216 10.24 15.18 7.36
C ILE A 216 9.79 16.62 7.66
N VAL A 217 8.82 16.81 8.56
CA VAL A 217 8.33 18.14 8.98
C VAL A 217 9.48 18.99 9.51
N GLN A 218 10.26 18.46 10.45
CA GLN A 218 11.40 19.17 11.03
C GLN A 218 12.45 19.56 9.97
N HIS A 219 12.73 18.66 9.02
CA HIS A 219 13.67 18.91 7.94
C HIS A 219 13.19 20.05 7.03
N LEU A 220 11.94 19.98 6.55
CA LEU A 220 11.35 21.00 5.67
C LEU A 220 11.28 22.36 6.37
N THR A 221 10.83 22.41 7.63
CA THR A 221 10.76 23.64 8.42
C THR A 221 12.14 24.30 8.55
N ARG A 222 13.18 23.52 8.82
CA ARG A 222 14.57 24.04 8.91
C ARG A 222 15.03 24.61 7.59
N LEU A 223 14.79 23.91 6.45
CA LEU A 223 15.18 24.38 5.12
C LEU A 223 14.51 25.72 4.77
N HIS A 224 13.22 25.87 5.07
CA HIS A 224 12.47 27.09 4.80
C HIS A 224 12.98 28.27 5.65
N ALA A 225 13.20 28.06 6.96
CA ALA A 225 13.72 29.09 7.86
C ALA A 225 15.11 29.58 7.44
N GLU A 226 16.05 28.69 7.11
CA GLU A 226 17.40 29.05 6.68
C GLU A 226 17.42 29.84 5.34
N ALA A 227 16.41 29.64 4.47
CA ALA A 227 16.29 30.40 3.24
C ALA A 227 15.74 31.81 3.44
N GLU A 228 14.88 32.00 4.45
CA GLU A 228 14.33 33.33 4.78
C GLU A 228 15.37 34.24 5.44
N ASP A 229 16.19 33.72 6.34
CA ASP A 229 17.27 34.49 7.00
C ASP A 229 18.31 35.08 6.01
N LYS A 230 18.49 34.47 4.84
CA LYS A 230 19.43 34.96 3.81
C LYS A 230 18.87 36.03 2.90
N ASN A 231 17.54 36.10 2.76
CA ASN A 231 16.90 37.15 1.97
C ASN A 231 16.78 38.48 2.74
N ASN A 232 17.05 38.45 4.06
CA ASN A 232 17.02 39.63 4.95
C ASN A 232 18.43 40.19 5.25
N LYS A 233 19.48 39.68 4.60
CA LYS A 233 20.86 40.22 4.64
C LYS A 233 21.32 40.60 3.25
#